data_2b157b4e042b63a3dab2b8956c24f6a4
#
_entry.id   2b157b4e042b63a3dab2b8956c24f6a4
#
_cell.length_a   1.000
_cell.length_b   1.000
_cell.length_c   1.000
_cell.angle_alpha   90.00
_cell.angle_beta   90.00
_cell.angle_gamma   90.00
#
_symmetry.space_group_name_H-M   'P 1'
#
loop_
_entity.id
_entity.type
_entity.pdbx_description
1 polymer ?
#
loop_
_entity_poly.entity_id
_entity_poly.type
_entity_poly.pdbx_seq_one_letter_code
_entity_poly.pdbx_strand_id
1 'polypeptide(L)'
;MGKSAEPIIQVKGLTAGYGHTVILEDVNFDVLPGEVFTILGGSGCGKSTLLKHMIGLRTPMRGQAWIDGTDIVTAQGAERLAVLKKIGVSYQSGALFGSMNLLENISLVLEEFTALPVEAMEAIAQMKLSAVGLQDAVYKMPSELSGGMRKRAAIARALALDPKILFLDEPSAGLDPITAAQLDELILELSESLHITFVVVTHELASIFAVAQRVIMLDKARKTIIATGNPQELRDHSDDPVVRQFFRREAGGTDSE
;
A
#
# COMPACT_ATOMS: atom_id res chain seq x y z
N MET A 1 4.99 30.73 -10.47
CA MET A 1 4.68 30.03 -9.21
C MET A 1 3.72 28.91 -9.57
N GLY A 2 4.23 27.68 -9.74
CA GLY A 2 3.38 26.52 -9.99
C GLY A 2 2.51 26.27 -8.77
N LYS A 3 1.21 26.04 -8.98
CA LYS A 3 0.35 25.49 -7.92
C LYS A 3 0.99 24.18 -7.45
N SER A 4 1.35 24.09 -6.16
CA SER A 4 1.70 22.81 -5.59
C SER A 4 0.53 21.87 -5.81
N ALA A 5 0.77 20.67 -6.34
CA ALA A 5 -0.28 19.69 -6.56
C ALA A 5 -1.01 19.44 -5.22
N GLU A 6 -2.34 19.44 -5.25
CA GLU A 6 -3.12 19.11 -4.06
C GLU A 6 -2.87 17.64 -3.71
N PRO A 7 -2.60 17.31 -2.44
CA PRO A 7 -2.36 15.93 -2.02
C PRO A 7 -3.60 15.06 -2.26
N ILE A 8 -3.38 13.84 -2.76
CA ILE A 8 -4.45 12.86 -2.95
C ILE A 8 -4.79 12.13 -1.64
N ILE A 9 -3.82 12.05 -0.72
CA ILE A 9 -4.03 11.56 0.65
C ILE A 9 -3.51 12.62 1.62
N GLN A 10 -4.28 12.90 2.69
CA GLN A 10 -3.83 13.72 3.81
C GLN A 10 -4.17 13.02 5.11
N VAL A 11 -3.18 12.84 5.97
CA VAL A 11 -3.34 12.32 7.33
C VAL A 11 -3.02 13.45 8.31
N LYS A 12 -3.97 13.78 9.21
CA LYS A 12 -3.86 14.92 10.12
C LYS A 12 -4.15 14.51 11.55
N GLY A 13 -3.16 14.65 12.43
CA GLY A 13 -3.27 14.40 13.86
C GLY A 13 -3.73 12.97 14.21
N LEU A 14 -3.42 11.99 13.36
CA LEU A 14 -3.98 10.65 13.48
C LEU A 14 -3.34 9.91 14.65
N THR A 15 -4.20 9.51 15.61
CA THR A 15 -3.85 8.63 16.73
C THR A 15 -4.54 7.30 16.54
N ALA A 16 -3.75 6.25 16.41
CA ALA A 16 -4.20 4.90 16.04
C ALA A 16 -3.80 3.86 17.07
N GLY A 17 -4.66 2.85 17.27
CA GLY A 17 -4.39 1.77 18.22
C GLY A 17 -5.54 0.77 18.33
N TYR A 18 -5.53 -0.02 19.40
CA TYR A 18 -6.52 -1.06 19.68
C TYR A 18 -7.03 -0.95 21.12
N GLY A 19 -8.34 -0.84 21.29
CA GLY A 19 -8.95 -0.59 22.60
C GLY A 19 -8.39 0.68 23.22
N HIS A 20 -7.71 0.58 24.35
CA HIS A 20 -7.05 1.70 25.03
C HIS A 20 -5.54 1.83 24.71
N THR A 21 -4.99 0.91 23.92
CA THR A 21 -3.56 0.90 23.61
C THR A 21 -3.26 1.75 22.39
N VAL A 22 -2.55 2.87 22.58
CA VAL A 22 -2.06 3.73 21.51
C VAL A 22 -0.80 3.11 20.90
N ILE A 23 -0.82 2.89 19.58
CA ILE A 23 0.30 2.38 18.77
C ILE A 23 0.99 3.52 18.05
N LEU A 24 0.21 4.46 17.50
CA LEU A 24 0.69 5.65 16.81
C LEU A 24 -0.02 6.87 17.38
N GLU A 25 0.71 7.97 17.53
CA GLU A 25 0.22 9.21 18.11
C GLU A 25 0.61 10.40 17.23
N ASP A 26 -0.36 11.27 16.98
CA ASP A 26 -0.20 12.53 16.23
C ASP A 26 0.55 12.38 14.89
N VAL A 27 0.15 11.40 14.09
CA VAL A 27 0.75 11.15 12.77
C VAL A 27 0.21 12.15 11.76
N ASN A 28 1.14 12.84 11.06
CA ASN A 28 0.83 13.88 10.09
C ASN A 28 1.68 13.68 8.82
N PHE A 29 1.06 13.51 7.66
CA PHE A 29 1.72 13.47 6.35
C PHE A 29 0.71 13.62 5.22
N ASP A 30 1.23 13.83 4.01
CA ASP A 30 0.48 13.87 2.75
C ASP A 30 1.10 12.94 1.71
N VAL A 31 0.33 12.56 0.69
CA VAL A 31 0.78 11.84 -0.50
C VAL A 31 0.31 12.57 -1.73
N LEU A 32 1.19 12.75 -2.71
CA LEU A 32 0.91 13.46 -3.95
C LEU A 32 0.32 12.50 -5.01
N PRO A 33 -0.51 12.99 -5.95
CA PRO A 33 -1.00 12.19 -7.05
C PRO A 33 0.15 11.62 -7.90
N GLY A 34 0.06 10.33 -8.25
CA GLY A 34 1.06 9.63 -9.07
C GLY A 34 2.37 9.29 -8.35
N GLU A 35 2.46 9.54 -7.05
CA GLU A 35 3.65 9.25 -6.24
C GLU A 35 3.69 7.78 -5.84
N VAL A 36 4.90 7.19 -5.83
CA VAL A 36 5.18 5.94 -5.11
C VAL A 36 5.70 6.30 -3.72
N PHE A 37 4.78 6.32 -2.78
CA PHE A 37 5.01 6.69 -1.38
C PHE A 37 5.18 5.45 -0.51
N THR A 38 6.19 5.43 0.37
CA THR A 38 6.45 4.25 1.20
C THR A 38 6.38 4.56 2.70
N ILE A 39 5.67 3.69 3.43
CA ILE A 39 5.62 3.68 4.89
C ILE A 39 6.55 2.58 5.38
N LEU A 40 7.62 2.97 6.07
CA LEU A 40 8.65 2.05 6.54
C LEU A 40 8.84 2.10 8.06
N GLY A 41 9.60 1.17 8.59
CA GLY A 41 9.91 1.06 10.01
C GLY A 41 10.04 -0.38 10.47
N GLY A 42 10.56 -0.57 11.66
CA GLY A 42 10.78 -1.89 12.26
C GLY A 42 9.51 -2.71 12.47
N SER A 43 9.68 -4.00 12.79
CA SER A 43 8.53 -4.87 13.10
C SER A 43 7.73 -4.36 14.29
N GLY A 44 6.40 -4.30 14.13
CA GLY A 44 5.48 -3.86 15.17
C GLY A 44 5.46 -2.36 15.47
N CYS A 45 6.05 -1.50 14.62
CA CYS A 45 5.98 -0.04 14.78
C CYS A 45 4.65 0.60 14.38
N GLY A 46 3.71 -0.18 13.80
CA GLY A 46 2.37 0.31 13.50
C GLY A 46 2.05 0.52 12.01
N LYS A 47 2.91 0.10 11.06
CA LYS A 47 2.70 0.27 9.61
C LYS A 47 1.33 -0.22 9.13
N SER A 48 1.03 -1.50 9.31
CA SER A 48 -0.27 -2.08 8.91
C SER A 48 -1.44 -1.54 9.75
N THR A 49 -1.17 -1.03 10.97
CA THR A 49 -2.17 -0.33 11.77
C THR A 49 -2.51 1.00 11.12
N LEU A 50 -1.51 1.81 10.75
CA LEU A 50 -1.70 3.06 10.02
C LEU A 50 -2.47 2.83 8.72
N LEU A 51 -2.04 1.86 7.90
CA LEU A 51 -2.72 1.49 6.67
C LEU A 51 -4.21 1.22 6.89
N LYS A 52 -4.57 0.39 7.89
CA LYS A 52 -5.98 0.05 8.18
C LYS A 52 -6.84 1.26 8.56
N HIS A 53 -6.26 2.27 9.21
CA HIS A 53 -6.97 3.51 9.50
C HIS A 53 -7.10 4.40 8.27
N MET A 54 -6.05 4.50 7.44
CA MET A 54 -6.07 5.27 6.20
C MET A 54 -7.11 4.78 5.20
N ILE A 55 -7.28 3.46 5.05
CA ILE A 55 -8.28 2.87 4.14
C ILE A 55 -9.68 2.74 4.78
N GLY A 56 -9.87 3.28 5.99
CA GLY A 56 -11.14 3.28 6.68
C GLY A 56 -11.62 1.93 7.22
N LEU A 57 -10.76 0.91 7.31
CA LEU A 57 -11.11 -0.37 7.97
C LEU A 57 -11.21 -0.24 9.48
N ARG A 58 -10.61 0.81 10.05
CA ARG A 58 -10.69 1.12 11.47
C ARG A 58 -10.85 2.62 11.67
N THR A 59 -11.66 2.97 12.64
CA THR A 59 -11.80 4.37 13.07
C THR A 59 -10.61 4.71 13.98
N PRO A 60 -9.86 5.79 13.72
CA PRO A 60 -8.80 6.25 14.61
C PRO A 60 -9.36 6.75 15.93
N MET A 61 -8.54 6.78 16.98
CA MET A 61 -8.91 7.36 18.28
C MET A 61 -9.06 8.88 18.18
N ARG A 62 -8.23 9.51 17.33
CA ARG A 62 -8.24 10.95 17.02
C ARG A 62 -7.70 11.17 15.61
N GLY A 63 -7.97 12.36 15.07
CA GLY A 63 -7.43 12.81 13.79
C GLY A 63 -8.28 12.37 12.60
N GLN A 64 -7.76 12.63 11.41
CA GLN A 64 -8.47 12.51 10.14
C GLN A 64 -7.59 11.84 9.09
N ALA A 65 -8.23 11.16 8.14
CA ALA A 65 -7.59 10.63 6.95
C ALA A 65 -8.45 11.01 5.73
N TRP A 66 -7.90 11.86 4.87
CA TRP A 66 -8.57 12.35 3.67
C TRP A 66 -8.06 11.60 2.46
N ILE A 67 -8.96 11.15 1.61
CA ILE A 67 -8.69 10.49 0.34
C ILE A 67 -9.43 11.23 -0.77
N ASP A 68 -8.69 11.76 -1.73
CA ASP A 68 -9.23 12.50 -2.87
C ASP A 68 -10.30 13.54 -2.43
N GLY A 69 -9.96 14.33 -1.40
CA GLY A 69 -10.80 15.41 -0.87
C GLY A 69 -11.91 14.99 0.10
N THR A 70 -12.05 13.68 0.43
CA THR A 70 -13.08 13.17 1.33
C THR A 70 -12.47 12.57 2.59
N ASP A 71 -12.93 12.95 3.78
CA ASP A 71 -12.51 12.36 5.05
C ASP A 71 -13.13 10.97 5.23
N ILE A 72 -12.34 9.91 5.03
CA ILE A 72 -12.78 8.50 5.13
C ILE A 72 -13.21 8.11 6.56
N VAL A 73 -12.77 8.87 7.58
CA VAL A 73 -13.11 8.60 8.98
C VAL A 73 -14.57 8.94 9.27
N THR A 74 -15.06 10.03 8.68
CA THR A 74 -16.42 10.54 8.90
C THR A 74 -17.39 10.18 7.79
N ALA A 75 -16.90 9.87 6.57
CA ALA A 75 -17.71 9.50 5.41
C ALA A 75 -18.60 8.27 5.69
N GLN A 76 -19.87 8.33 5.26
CA GLN A 76 -20.85 7.27 5.41
C GLN A 76 -21.66 7.03 4.12
N GLY A 77 -22.32 5.87 4.04
CA GLY A 77 -23.21 5.53 2.93
C GLY A 77 -22.57 5.70 1.56
N ALA A 78 -23.22 6.43 0.66
CA ALA A 78 -22.79 6.62 -0.72
C ALA A 78 -21.45 7.38 -0.84
N GLU A 79 -21.19 8.34 0.05
CA GLU A 79 -19.93 9.10 0.07
C GLU A 79 -18.74 8.17 0.39
N ARG A 80 -18.88 7.34 1.44
CA ARG A 80 -17.88 6.34 1.79
C ARG A 80 -17.64 5.36 0.66
N LEU A 81 -18.71 4.84 0.04
CA LEU A 81 -18.61 3.92 -1.09
C LEU A 81 -17.87 4.56 -2.28
N ALA A 82 -18.14 5.83 -2.58
CA ALA A 82 -17.45 6.57 -3.63
C ALA A 82 -15.94 6.68 -3.37
N VAL A 83 -15.51 6.86 -2.12
CA VAL A 83 -14.09 6.84 -1.73
C VAL A 83 -13.50 5.44 -1.89
N LEU A 84 -14.19 4.40 -1.40
CA LEU A 84 -13.70 3.02 -1.46
C LEU A 84 -13.49 2.53 -2.90
N LYS A 85 -14.30 2.98 -3.86
CA LYS A 85 -14.09 2.69 -5.29
C LYS A 85 -12.84 3.34 -5.89
N LYS A 86 -12.30 4.39 -5.26
CA LYS A 86 -11.07 5.07 -5.71
C LYS A 86 -9.79 4.42 -5.18
N ILE A 87 -9.90 3.44 -4.29
CA ILE A 87 -8.76 2.76 -3.69
C ILE A 87 -8.77 1.28 -4.01
N GLY A 88 -7.59 0.72 -4.27
CA GLY A 88 -7.36 -0.72 -4.31
C GLY A 88 -6.44 -1.12 -3.15
N VAL A 89 -6.60 -2.32 -2.63
CA VAL A 89 -5.79 -2.82 -1.51
C VAL A 89 -5.30 -4.23 -1.80
N SER A 90 -3.98 -4.44 -1.68
CA SER A 90 -3.36 -5.75 -1.67
C SER A 90 -2.70 -6.00 -0.32
N TYR A 91 -3.15 -7.02 0.38
CA TYR A 91 -2.61 -7.43 1.68
C TYR A 91 -1.42 -8.39 1.53
N GLN A 92 -0.63 -8.53 2.58
CA GLN A 92 0.55 -9.38 2.63
C GLN A 92 0.30 -10.82 2.15
N SER A 93 -0.83 -11.43 2.50
CA SER A 93 -1.20 -12.78 2.03
C SER A 93 -1.80 -12.80 0.61
N GLY A 94 -2.00 -11.66 -0.03
CA GLY A 94 -2.76 -11.50 -1.28
C GLY A 94 -4.28 -11.58 -1.08
N ALA A 95 -4.76 -12.26 -0.04
CA ALA A 95 -6.17 -12.43 0.33
C ALA A 95 -7.08 -12.88 -0.85
N LEU A 96 -6.56 -13.66 -1.81
CA LEU A 96 -7.35 -14.27 -2.89
C LEU A 96 -8.30 -15.32 -2.30
N PHE A 97 -9.51 -15.41 -2.87
CA PHE A 97 -10.47 -16.44 -2.52
C PHE A 97 -9.98 -17.78 -3.08
N GLY A 98 -9.62 -18.71 -2.20
CA GLY A 98 -9.03 -19.99 -2.57
C GLY A 98 -9.97 -20.95 -3.34
N SER A 99 -11.29 -20.69 -3.26
CA SER A 99 -12.33 -21.44 -3.98
C SER A 99 -12.68 -20.88 -5.36
N MET A 100 -12.01 -19.81 -5.79
CA MET A 100 -12.23 -19.10 -7.04
C MET A 100 -10.95 -19.06 -7.86
N ASN A 101 -11.04 -19.22 -9.18
CA ASN A 101 -9.91 -18.98 -10.09
C ASN A 101 -9.59 -17.47 -10.17
N LEU A 102 -8.55 -17.07 -10.93
CA LEU A 102 -8.13 -15.67 -10.99
C LEU A 102 -9.16 -14.77 -11.67
N LEU A 103 -9.82 -15.24 -12.72
CA LEU A 103 -10.89 -14.51 -13.39
C LEU A 103 -12.01 -14.19 -12.40
N GLU A 104 -12.50 -15.20 -11.69
CA GLU A 104 -13.57 -15.07 -10.69
C GLU A 104 -13.17 -14.15 -9.53
N ASN A 105 -11.91 -14.24 -9.06
CA ASN A 105 -11.39 -13.36 -8.01
C ASN A 105 -11.47 -11.87 -8.37
N ILE A 106 -11.26 -11.52 -9.65
CA ILE A 106 -11.33 -10.13 -10.12
C ILE A 106 -12.76 -9.76 -10.45
N SER A 107 -13.49 -10.63 -11.14
CA SER A 107 -14.90 -10.39 -11.54
C SER A 107 -15.80 -10.18 -10.34
N LEU A 108 -15.56 -10.84 -9.21
CA LEU A 108 -16.32 -10.63 -7.97
C LEU A 108 -16.31 -9.17 -7.50
N VAL A 109 -15.18 -8.47 -7.65
CA VAL A 109 -15.09 -7.03 -7.29
C VAL A 109 -15.94 -6.19 -8.25
N LEU A 110 -15.93 -6.52 -9.53
CA LEU A 110 -16.74 -5.82 -10.53
C LEU A 110 -18.24 -6.08 -10.33
N GLU A 111 -18.62 -7.33 -10.01
CA GLU A 111 -19.99 -7.72 -9.72
C GLU A 111 -20.56 -6.97 -8.51
N GLU A 112 -19.78 -6.86 -7.42
CA GLU A 112 -20.22 -6.17 -6.20
C GLU A 112 -20.38 -4.65 -6.39
N PHE A 113 -19.50 -4.02 -7.19
CA PHE A 113 -19.41 -2.55 -7.24
C PHE A 113 -19.86 -1.92 -8.56
N THR A 114 -20.30 -2.72 -9.56
CA THR A 114 -20.76 -2.20 -10.86
C THR A 114 -22.05 -2.89 -11.30
N ALA A 115 -22.66 -2.39 -12.36
CA ALA A 115 -23.81 -3.01 -13.04
C ALA A 115 -23.42 -3.50 -14.45
N LEU A 116 -22.16 -3.89 -14.64
CA LEU A 116 -21.66 -4.37 -15.93
C LEU A 116 -22.21 -5.76 -16.27
N PRO A 117 -22.43 -6.08 -17.56
CA PRO A 117 -22.74 -7.45 -17.96
C PRO A 117 -21.54 -8.38 -17.75
N VAL A 118 -21.80 -9.68 -17.60
CA VAL A 118 -20.77 -10.69 -17.29
C VAL A 118 -19.62 -10.66 -18.28
N GLU A 119 -19.91 -10.57 -19.58
CA GLU A 119 -18.90 -10.55 -20.64
C GLU A 119 -17.96 -9.35 -20.53
N ALA A 120 -18.48 -8.19 -20.10
CA ALA A 120 -17.63 -7.01 -19.86
C ALA A 120 -16.76 -7.17 -18.61
N MET A 121 -17.31 -7.77 -17.54
CA MET A 121 -16.52 -8.05 -16.31
C MET A 121 -15.40 -9.03 -16.59
N GLU A 122 -15.65 -10.09 -17.36
CA GLU A 122 -14.62 -11.07 -17.77
C GLU A 122 -13.54 -10.43 -18.64
N ALA A 123 -13.91 -9.58 -19.60
CA ALA A 123 -12.95 -8.86 -20.43
C ALA A 123 -12.06 -7.91 -19.59
N ILE A 124 -12.64 -7.18 -18.64
CA ILE A 124 -11.88 -6.33 -17.71
C ILE A 124 -10.96 -7.19 -16.85
N ALA A 125 -11.43 -8.30 -16.29
CA ALA A 125 -10.62 -9.17 -15.45
C ALA A 125 -9.42 -9.75 -16.23
N GLN A 126 -9.61 -10.16 -17.48
CA GLN A 126 -8.52 -10.61 -18.36
C GLN A 126 -7.51 -9.47 -18.65
N MET A 127 -7.99 -8.25 -18.90
CA MET A 127 -7.11 -7.08 -19.06
C MET A 127 -6.27 -6.82 -17.81
N LYS A 128 -6.86 -6.88 -16.61
CA LYS A 128 -6.13 -6.69 -15.34
C LYS A 128 -5.09 -7.79 -15.10
N LEU A 129 -5.41 -9.05 -15.45
CA LEU A 129 -4.45 -10.15 -15.39
C LEU A 129 -3.32 -9.98 -16.40
N SER A 130 -3.61 -9.54 -17.61
CA SER A 130 -2.59 -9.23 -18.62
C SER A 130 -1.66 -8.10 -18.16
N ALA A 131 -2.19 -7.04 -17.54
CA ALA A 131 -1.41 -5.92 -17.03
C ALA A 131 -0.37 -6.31 -15.96
N VAL A 132 -0.56 -7.45 -15.29
CA VAL A 132 0.39 -7.99 -14.31
C VAL A 132 1.16 -9.21 -14.83
N GLY A 133 1.07 -9.53 -16.14
CA GLY A 133 1.77 -10.66 -16.78
C GLY A 133 1.19 -12.03 -16.41
N LEU A 134 -0.12 -12.13 -16.20
CA LEU A 134 -0.83 -13.36 -15.84
C LEU A 134 -1.89 -13.79 -16.88
N GLN A 135 -1.76 -13.36 -18.14
CA GLN A 135 -2.69 -13.69 -19.22
C GLN A 135 -2.85 -15.21 -19.46
N ASP A 136 -1.81 -16.00 -19.17
CA ASP A 136 -1.82 -17.47 -19.35
C ASP A 136 -2.30 -18.22 -18.10
N ALA A 137 -2.68 -17.50 -17.04
CA ALA A 137 -3.08 -18.05 -15.74
C ALA A 137 -4.54 -17.73 -15.35
N VAL A 138 -5.34 -17.21 -16.28
CA VAL A 138 -6.69 -16.67 -16.05
C VAL A 138 -7.59 -17.62 -15.25
N TYR A 139 -7.56 -18.90 -15.58
CA TYR A 139 -8.41 -19.95 -14.97
C TYR A 139 -7.70 -20.75 -13.87
N LYS A 140 -6.45 -20.40 -13.49
CA LYS A 140 -5.75 -21.08 -12.40
C LYS A 140 -6.35 -20.70 -11.04
N MET A 141 -6.36 -21.69 -10.15
CA MET A 141 -6.71 -21.49 -8.74
C MET A 141 -5.53 -20.87 -7.97
N PRO A 142 -5.74 -20.11 -6.89
CA PRO A 142 -4.66 -19.58 -6.07
C PRO A 142 -3.66 -20.62 -5.56
N SER A 143 -4.09 -21.86 -5.35
CA SER A 143 -3.24 -22.98 -4.93
C SER A 143 -2.24 -23.44 -6.01
N GLU A 144 -2.51 -23.14 -7.28
CA GLU A 144 -1.67 -23.52 -8.42
C GLU A 144 -0.60 -22.47 -8.76
N LEU A 145 -0.60 -21.35 -8.04
CA LEU A 145 0.27 -20.22 -8.32
C LEU A 145 1.55 -20.23 -7.48
N SER A 146 2.66 -19.76 -8.06
CA SER A 146 3.85 -19.40 -7.29
C SER A 146 3.57 -18.24 -6.33
N GLY A 147 4.49 -17.96 -5.38
CA GLY A 147 4.39 -16.81 -4.49
C GLY A 147 4.26 -15.48 -5.23
N GLY A 148 5.12 -15.25 -6.22
CA GLY A 148 5.10 -14.06 -7.05
C GLY A 148 3.82 -13.93 -7.88
N MET A 149 3.34 -15.02 -8.50
CA MET A 149 2.07 -15.02 -9.23
C MET A 149 0.90 -14.65 -8.32
N ARG A 150 0.85 -15.17 -7.09
CA ARG A 150 -0.20 -14.79 -6.11
C ARG A 150 -0.18 -13.30 -5.78
N LYS A 151 1.01 -12.72 -5.60
CA LYS A 151 1.18 -11.27 -5.34
C LYS A 151 0.71 -10.43 -6.53
N ARG A 152 1.11 -10.79 -7.75
CA ARG A 152 0.66 -10.13 -8.99
C ARG A 152 -0.86 -10.24 -9.18
N ALA A 153 -1.47 -11.40 -8.93
CA ALA A 153 -2.91 -11.59 -9.00
C ALA A 153 -3.68 -10.74 -7.96
N ALA A 154 -3.13 -10.59 -6.76
CA ALA A 154 -3.70 -9.70 -5.74
C ALA A 154 -3.66 -8.22 -6.17
N ILE A 155 -2.59 -7.79 -6.85
CA ILE A 155 -2.51 -6.46 -7.47
C ILE A 155 -3.55 -6.32 -8.59
N ALA A 156 -3.67 -7.31 -9.49
CA ALA A 156 -4.69 -7.30 -10.56
C ALA A 156 -6.11 -7.14 -10.00
N ARG A 157 -6.44 -7.86 -8.92
CA ARG A 157 -7.73 -7.73 -8.25
C ARG A 157 -7.90 -6.34 -7.63
N ALA A 158 -6.87 -5.78 -7.01
CA ALA A 158 -6.91 -4.44 -6.45
C ALA A 158 -7.09 -3.35 -7.53
N LEU A 159 -6.69 -3.64 -8.78
CA LEU A 159 -6.87 -2.77 -9.95
C LEU A 159 -8.26 -2.89 -10.61
N ALA A 160 -9.14 -3.79 -10.16
CA ALA A 160 -10.40 -4.11 -10.86
C ALA A 160 -11.28 -2.90 -11.17
N LEU A 161 -11.37 -1.94 -10.26
CA LEU A 161 -12.21 -0.73 -10.38
C LEU A 161 -11.45 0.50 -10.91
N ASP A 162 -10.28 0.35 -11.52
CA ASP A 162 -9.42 1.46 -11.95
C ASP A 162 -9.19 2.51 -10.83
N PRO A 163 -8.64 2.08 -9.68
CA PRO A 163 -8.47 2.96 -8.53
C PRO A 163 -7.45 4.07 -8.82
N LYS A 164 -7.62 5.22 -8.17
CA LYS A 164 -6.62 6.30 -8.17
C LYS A 164 -5.43 6.01 -7.27
N ILE A 165 -5.64 5.19 -6.25
CA ILE A 165 -4.64 4.88 -5.22
C ILE A 165 -4.60 3.37 -4.99
N LEU A 166 -3.40 2.80 -4.98
CA LEU A 166 -3.16 1.41 -4.64
C LEU A 166 -2.36 1.29 -3.34
N PHE A 167 -2.95 0.63 -2.35
CA PHE A 167 -2.27 0.31 -1.10
C PHE A 167 -1.73 -1.11 -1.14
N LEU A 168 -0.43 -1.26 -0.89
CA LEU A 168 0.26 -2.55 -0.87
C LEU A 168 0.87 -2.79 0.52
N ASP A 169 0.40 -3.82 1.23
CA ASP A 169 0.94 -4.20 2.53
C ASP A 169 1.94 -5.35 2.36
N GLU A 170 3.24 -5.08 2.52
CA GLU A 170 4.36 -6.01 2.40
C GLU A 170 4.31 -6.83 1.09
N PRO A 171 4.31 -6.17 -0.09
CA PRO A 171 4.09 -6.84 -1.37
C PRO A 171 5.16 -7.89 -1.71
N SER A 172 6.42 -7.62 -1.41
CA SER A 172 7.58 -8.50 -1.69
C SER A 172 7.85 -9.54 -0.59
N ALA A 173 7.14 -9.46 0.56
CA ALA A 173 7.41 -10.36 1.69
C ALA A 173 7.27 -11.84 1.30
N GLY A 174 8.34 -12.62 1.61
CA GLY A 174 8.40 -14.06 1.36
C GLY A 174 8.71 -14.44 -0.09
N LEU A 175 9.09 -13.50 -0.94
CA LEU A 175 9.61 -13.75 -2.29
C LEU A 175 11.13 -13.87 -2.27
N ASP A 176 11.68 -14.62 -3.22
CA ASP A 176 13.11 -14.58 -3.51
C ASP A 176 13.50 -13.21 -4.09
N PRO A 177 14.80 -12.82 -4.04
CA PRO A 177 15.24 -11.49 -4.47
C PRO A 177 14.92 -11.15 -5.93
N ILE A 178 14.95 -12.13 -6.84
CA ILE A 178 14.68 -11.91 -8.27
C ILE A 178 13.20 -11.65 -8.48
N THR A 179 12.35 -12.47 -7.89
CA THR A 179 10.88 -12.30 -7.95
C THR A 179 10.43 -11.00 -7.28
N ALA A 180 11.08 -10.59 -6.19
CA ALA A 180 10.84 -9.32 -5.53
C ALA A 180 11.18 -8.13 -6.44
N ALA A 181 12.35 -8.14 -7.08
CA ALA A 181 12.76 -7.10 -8.04
C ALA A 181 11.80 -6.99 -9.23
N GLN A 182 11.33 -8.12 -9.77
CA GLN A 182 10.32 -8.12 -10.85
C GLN A 182 8.97 -7.54 -10.39
N LEU A 183 8.62 -7.68 -9.11
CA LEU A 183 7.42 -7.07 -8.56
C LEU A 183 7.60 -5.56 -8.37
N ASP A 184 8.78 -5.13 -7.97
CA ASP A 184 9.14 -3.71 -7.85
C ASP A 184 9.10 -3.02 -9.22
N GLU A 185 9.63 -3.64 -10.28
CA GLU A 185 9.52 -3.17 -11.66
C GLU A 185 8.05 -3.03 -12.10
N LEU A 186 7.22 -4.04 -11.82
CA LEU A 186 5.80 -4.00 -12.13
C LEU A 186 5.09 -2.82 -11.41
N ILE A 187 5.42 -2.53 -10.16
CA ILE A 187 4.86 -1.39 -9.41
C ILE A 187 5.19 -0.07 -10.12
N LEU A 188 6.44 0.11 -10.55
CA LEU A 188 6.87 1.29 -11.29
C LEU A 188 6.16 1.41 -12.65
N GLU A 189 6.11 0.33 -13.43
CA GLU A 189 5.41 0.30 -14.72
C GLU A 189 3.93 0.67 -14.59
N LEU A 190 3.24 0.12 -13.59
CA LEU A 190 1.83 0.43 -13.33
C LEU A 190 1.65 1.89 -12.87
N SER A 191 2.57 2.41 -12.03
CA SER A 191 2.52 3.80 -11.58
C SER A 191 2.66 4.77 -12.75
N GLU A 192 3.62 4.53 -13.63
CA GLU A 192 3.90 5.40 -14.78
C GLU A 192 2.82 5.28 -15.87
N SER A 193 2.43 4.05 -16.25
CA SER A 193 1.52 3.82 -17.37
C SER A 193 0.06 4.17 -17.05
N LEU A 194 -0.38 3.94 -15.81
CA LEU A 194 -1.75 4.18 -15.37
C LEU A 194 -1.92 5.44 -14.52
N HIS A 195 -0.82 6.15 -14.22
CA HIS A 195 -0.80 7.33 -13.34
C HIS A 195 -1.45 7.08 -11.97
N ILE A 196 -1.27 5.85 -11.44
CA ILE A 196 -1.80 5.45 -10.13
C ILE A 196 -0.83 5.87 -9.03
N THR A 197 -1.36 6.39 -7.93
CA THR A 197 -0.60 6.64 -6.71
C THR A 197 -0.43 5.34 -5.94
N PHE A 198 0.80 5.00 -5.55
CA PHE A 198 1.07 3.83 -4.72
C PHE A 198 1.42 4.22 -3.29
N VAL A 199 0.81 3.54 -2.33
CA VAL A 199 1.21 3.58 -0.91
C VAL A 199 1.70 2.19 -0.53
N VAL A 200 3.00 2.04 -0.42
CA VAL A 200 3.66 0.76 -0.14
C VAL A 200 4.06 0.71 1.33
N VAL A 201 3.60 -0.30 2.04
CA VAL A 201 4.07 -0.61 3.41
C VAL A 201 5.11 -1.71 3.29
N THR A 202 6.36 -1.44 3.69
CA THR A 202 7.42 -2.47 3.66
C THR A 202 8.56 -2.15 4.63
N HIS A 203 9.36 -3.16 4.92
CA HIS A 203 10.65 -3.05 5.63
C HIS A 203 11.82 -3.57 4.78
N GLU A 204 11.55 -3.96 3.53
CA GLU A 204 12.55 -4.49 2.60
C GLU A 204 13.33 -3.36 1.95
N LEU A 205 14.61 -3.16 2.36
CA LEU A 205 15.42 -2.05 1.88
C LEU A 205 15.63 -2.05 0.36
N ALA A 206 15.78 -3.23 -0.26
CA ALA A 206 15.95 -3.34 -1.70
C ALA A 206 14.76 -2.72 -2.44
N SER A 207 13.54 -3.10 -2.07
CA SER A 207 12.31 -2.55 -2.63
C SER A 207 12.14 -1.06 -2.33
N ILE A 208 12.47 -0.61 -1.09
CA ILE A 208 12.41 0.82 -0.73
C ILE A 208 13.27 1.64 -1.69
N PHE A 209 14.53 1.24 -1.92
CA PHE A 209 15.44 1.97 -2.82
C PHE A 209 15.06 1.84 -4.29
N ALA A 210 14.38 0.76 -4.68
CA ALA A 210 13.94 0.55 -6.05
C ALA A 210 12.73 1.42 -6.41
N VAL A 211 11.70 1.48 -5.55
CA VAL A 211 10.41 2.07 -5.93
C VAL A 211 10.07 3.38 -5.25
N ALA A 212 10.59 3.66 -4.03
CA ALA A 212 10.12 4.78 -3.25
C ALA A 212 10.67 6.12 -3.73
N GLN A 213 9.79 7.06 -4.05
CA GLN A 213 10.15 8.45 -4.34
C GLN A 213 10.26 9.25 -3.04
N ARG A 214 9.36 8.99 -2.10
CA ARG A 214 9.33 9.60 -0.76
C ARG A 214 8.86 8.59 0.28
N VAL A 215 9.41 8.66 1.46
CA VAL A 215 9.10 7.74 2.55
C VAL A 215 8.74 8.50 3.83
N ILE A 216 7.98 7.82 4.69
CA ILE A 216 7.91 8.13 6.12
C ILE A 216 8.42 6.92 6.90
N MET A 217 9.19 7.18 7.96
CA MET A 217 9.66 6.15 8.87
C MET A 217 8.93 6.25 10.20
N LEU A 218 8.28 5.16 10.60
CA LEU A 218 7.61 5.01 11.88
C LEU A 218 8.55 4.40 12.91
N ASP A 219 8.51 4.91 14.14
CA ASP A 219 9.24 4.35 15.27
C ASP A 219 8.31 3.82 16.36
N LYS A 220 8.62 2.62 16.85
CA LYS A 220 7.81 1.95 17.88
C LYS A 220 7.89 2.63 19.24
N ALA A 221 9.06 3.13 19.64
CA ALA A 221 9.26 3.74 20.94
C ALA A 221 8.64 5.14 21.01
N ARG A 222 8.83 5.93 19.94
CA ARG A 222 8.26 7.28 19.80
C ARG A 222 6.81 7.29 19.37
N LYS A 223 6.29 6.17 18.84
CA LYS A 223 4.91 5.97 18.35
C LYS A 223 4.49 6.98 17.27
N THR A 224 5.40 7.50 16.50
CA THR A 224 5.13 8.53 15.50
C THR A 224 6.13 8.43 14.34
N ILE A 225 6.02 9.37 13.39
CA ILE A 225 6.97 9.54 12.29
C ILE A 225 8.25 10.15 12.83
N ILE A 226 9.40 9.54 12.52
CA ILE A 226 10.74 10.03 12.93
C ILE A 226 11.56 10.56 11.76
N ALA A 227 11.19 10.23 10.53
CA ALA A 227 11.82 10.77 9.33
C ALA A 227 10.84 10.83 8.16
N THR A 228 11.03 11.81 7.29
CA THR A 228 10.29 11.97 6.02
C THR A 228 11.24 12.49 4.96
N GLY A 229 11.22 11.92 3.76
CA GLY A 229 12.05 12.41 2.65
C GLY A 229 12.38 11.32 1.63
N ASN A 230 13.35 11.62 0.77
CA ASN A 230 13.88 10.66 -0.18
C ASN A 230 14.71 9.58 0.56
N PRO A 231 14.55 8.29 0.27
CA PRO A 231 15.23 7.22 1.01
C PRO A 231 16.76 7.28 0.91
N GLN A 232 17.32 7.70 -0.23
CA GLN A 232 18.77 7.85 -0.39
C GLN A 232 19.30 8.99 0.49
N GLU A 233 18.61 10.14 0.51
CA GLU A 233 18.98 11.27 1.35
C GLU A 233 18.91 10.92 2.85
N LEU A 234 17.86 10.19 3.26
CA LEU A 234 17.72 9.73 4.64
C LEU A 234 18.84 8.75 5.05
N ARG A 235 19.23 7.84 4.15
CA ARG A 235 20.35 6.93 4.38
C ARG A 235 21.67 7.67 4.59
N ASP A 236 21.93 8.68 3.75
CA ASP A 236 23.23 9.31 3.66
C ASP A 236 23.37 10.48 4.67
N HIS A 237 22.29 11.18 4.99
CA HIS A 237 22.35 12.46 5.71
C HIS A 237 21.49 12.54 6.97
N SER A 238 20.74 11.47 7.36
CA SER A 238 19.94 11.55 8.58
C SER A 238 20.81 11.62 9.84
N ASP A 239 20.50 12.54 10.73
CA ASP A 239 21.14 12.65 12.05
C ASP A 239 20.52 11.71 13.09
N ASP A 240 19.30 11.19 12.85
CA ASP A 240 18.63 10.28 13.76
C ASP A 240 19.29 8.90 13.75
N PRO A 241 19.77 8.39 14.89
CA PRO A 241 20.47 7.12 14.97
C PRO A 241 19.59 5.92 14.57
N VAL A 242 18.28 5.96 14.85
CA VAL A 242 17.35 4.89 14.49
C VAL A 242 17.15 4.83 12.97
N VAL A 243 17.09 5.98 12.31
CA VAL A 243 17.00 6.08 10.85
C VAL A 243 18.28 5.53 10.20
N ARG A 244 19.45 5.96 10.66
CA ARG A 244 20.75 5.46 10.17
C ARG A 244 20.88 3.96 10.34
N GLN A 245 20.56 3.45 11.52
CA GLN A 245 20.62 2.02 11.84
C GLN A 245 19.72 1.21 10.89
N PHE A 246 18.50 1.67 10.64
CA PHE A 246 17.58 1.00 9.73
C PHE A 246 18.16 0.90 8.32
N PHE A 247 18.60 2.02 7.74
CA PHE A 247 19.09 2.04 6.37
C PHE A 247 20.46 1.36 6.17
N ARG A 248 21.32 1.33 7.20
CA ARG A 248 22.64 0.69 7.14
C ARG A 248 22.63 -0.77 7.54
N ARG A 249 21.48 -1.32 8.01
CA ARG A 249 21.38 -2.67 8.58
C ARG A 249 22.37 -2.92 9.73
N GLU A 250 22.68 -1.92 10.51
CA GLU A 250 23.55 -2.05 11.68
C GLU A 250 22.77 -2.74 12.80
N ALA A 251 23.34 -3.79 13.38
CA ALA A 251 22.78 -4.38 14.59
C ALA A 251 22.83 -3.33 15.70
N GLY A 252 21.69 -3.09 16.37
CA GLY A 252 21.66 -2.17 17.51
C GLY A 252 22.72 -2.54 18.51
N GLY A 253 23.69 -1.66 18.71
CA GLY A 253 24.58 -1.79 19.85
C GLY A 253 23.73 -1.80 21.10
N THR A 254 23.78 -2.87 21.88
CA THR A 254 23.38 -2.84 23.27
C THR A 254 24.35 -1.88 23.95
N ASP A 255 24.00 -0.60 24.07
CA ASP A 255 24.64 0.23 25.09
C ASP A 255 24.20 -0.36 26.42
N SER A 256 25.05 -1.29 26.87
CA SER A 256 25.15 -1.72 28.25
C SER A 256 25.87 -0.61 29.02
N GLU A 257 25.11 0.22 29.71
CA GLU A 257 25.50 0.77 31.02
C GLU A 257 24.27 1.14 31.82
#